data_408039eb1f578a9551748b0a0243606b
#
_entry.id   408039eb1f578a9551748b0a0243606b
#
_cell.length_a   1.000
_cell.length_b   1.000
_cell.length_c   1.000
_cell.angle_alpha   90.00
_cell.angle_beta   90.00
_cell.angle_gamma   90.00
#
_symmetry.space_group_name_H-M   'P 1'
#
loop_
_entity.id
_entity.type
_entity.pdbx_description
1 polymer ?
#
loop_
_entity_poly.entity_id
_entity_poly.type
_entity_poly.pdbx_seq_one_letter_code
_entity_poly.pdbx_strand_id
1 'polypeptide(L)'
;MGRCLFMRKGETHTAPSTGKEVIVAITADNIGDYFTVTNGSYYFKGSGAVFTSNNGGKANSTATTVLTAKQDISVLTFNYSYSSEQSYDRFTLKVGGTTVEDGVSGATTNRTHSGSLAKGQTIEFTYSKDSSQNGNDDKCTFSDMYITILVQKGVA
;
A
#
# COMPACT_ATOMS: atom_id res chain seq x y z
N MET A 1 37.28 24.78 -18.93
CA MET A 1 37.09 24.52 -19.01
C MET A 1 36.59 24.25 -18.85
N GLY A 2 36.29 24.02 -18.50
CA GLY A 2 35.97 23.82 -18.20
C GLY A 2 35.45 23.27 -17.78
N ARG A 3 35.25 23.37 -17.44
CA ARG A 3 34.86 22.92 -17.16
C ARG A 3 34.28 22.45 -16.97
N CYS A 4 34.19 22.53 -17.00
CA CYS A 4 33.65 22.15 -17.05
C CYS A 4 33.04 21.81 -17.13
N LEU A 5 32.80 21.93 -17.02
CA LEU A 5 32.33 21.61 -17.32
C LEU A 5 31.90 21.10 -17.70
N PHE A 6 31.79 21.05 -17.77
CA PHE A 6 31.47 20.54 -18.26
C PHE A 6 30.82 19.91 -18.56
N MET A 7 30.44 19.93 -18.75
CA MET A 7 29.98 19.45 -19.05
C MET A 7 29.56 18.92 -19.63
N ARG A 8 29.40 18.72 -19.86
CA ARG A 8 29.21 18.28 -20.26
C ARG A 8 28.44 17.72 -20.78
N LYS A 9 28.33 17.44 -21.05
CA LYS A 9 27.65 16.96 -21.31
C LYS A 9 26.66 16.40 -21.06
N GLY A 10 26.45 16.24 -20.96
CA GLY A 10 25.73 15.78 -20.59
C GLY A 10 25.12 15.40 -19.96
N GLU A 11 25.50 15.34 -19.60
CA GLU A 11 25.13 15.02 -18.76
C GLU A 11 24.21 15.20 -18.22
N THR A 12 24.09 15.52 -18.26
CA THR A 12 23.38 15.74 -17.74
C THR A 12 22.57 15.54 -17.24
N HIS A 13 22.56 15.59 -17.19
CA HIS A 13 22.05 15.47 -16.62
C HIS A 13 21.46 15.34 -15.93
N THR A 14 21.51 14.70 -15.95
CA THR A 14 21.02 14.42 -15.12
C THR A 14 20.79 14.83 -14.29
N ALA A 15 20.36 14.98 -14.53
CA ALA A 15 20.32 15.96 -13.56
C ALA A 15 20.22 15.34 -12.22
N PRO A 16 21.19 15.54 -11.43
CA PRO A 16 21.06 15.07 -10.10
C PRO A 16 19.76 15.61 -9.55
N SER A 17 19.08 14.77 -8.92
CA SER A 17 17.88 15.11 -8.26
C SER A 17 18.10 16.34 -7.40
N THR A 18 17.37 17.40 -7.69
CA THR A 18 17.29 18.54 -6.82
C THR A 18 16.32 18.31 -5.68
N GLY A 19 15.70 17.13 -5.65
CA GLY A 19 14.71 16.79 -4.65
C GLY A 19 15.32 16.27 -3.37
N LYS A 20 14.49 16.21 -2.36
CA LYS A 20 14.82 15.69 -1.05
C LYS A 20 13.94 14.49 -0.77
N GLU A 21 14.51 13.43 -0.24
CA GLU A 21 13.73 12.28 0.22
C GLU A 21 13.01 12.63 1.51
N VAL A 22 11.74 12.30 1.56
CA VAL A 22 10.89 12.54 2.71
C VAL A 22 10.15 11.26 3.04
N ILE A 23 10.12 10.91 4.33
CA ILE A 23 9.36 9.76 4.81
C ILE A 23 8.02 10.28 5.33
N VAL A 24 6.94 9.70 4.83
CA VAL A 24 5.58 10.09 5.19
C VAL A 24 4.87 8.91 5.84
N ALA A 25 4.30 9.14 7.01
CA ALA A 25 3.40 8.18 7.65
C ALA A 25 2.02 8.32 7.02
N ILE A 26 1.48 7.22 6.50
CA ILE A 26 0.18 7.22 5.84
C ILE A 26 -0.91 6.95 6.86
N THR A 27 -1.92 7.80 6.86
CA THR A 27 -3.09 7.66 7.73
C THR A 27 -4.36 7.83 6.91
N ALA A 28 -5.50 7.56 7.53
CA ALA A 28 -6.80 7.78 6.90
C ALA A 28 -6.97 9.22 6.41
N ASP A 29 -6.32 10.17 7.09
CA ASP A 29 -6.47 11.58 6.74
C ASP A 29 -5.65 12.00 5.52
N ASN A 30 -4.49 11.38 5.29
CA ASN A 30 -3.59 11.82 4.23
C ASN A 30 -3.42 10.84 3.08
N ILE A 31 -3.98 9.63 3.18
CA ILE A 31 -3.76 8.58 2.17
C ILE A 31 -4.16 9.06 0.76
N GLY A 32 -5.18 9.87 0.66
CA GLY A 32 -5.65 10.41 -0.63
C GLY A 32 -4.69 11.42 -1.27
N ASP A 33 -3.75 11.95 -0.51
CA ASP A 33 -2.73 12.86 -1.06
C ASP A 33 -1.67 12.09 -1.86
N TYR A 34 -1.46 10.82 -1.51
CA TYR A 34 -0.37 10.00 -2.09
C TYR A 34 -0.86 8.86 -2.96
N PHE A 35 -2.10 8.46 -2.79
CA PHE A 35 -2.72 7.38 -3.54
C PHE A 35 -4.09 7.77 -4.03
N THR A 36 -4.47 7.27 -5.20
CA THR A 36 -5.87 7.20 -5.58
C THR A 36 -6.44 5.97 -4.91
N VAL A 37 -7.46 6.15 -4.07
CA VAL A 37 -8.06 5.06 -3.30
C VAL A 37 -9.33 4.60 -4.00
N THR A 38 -9.36 3.32 -4.37
CA THR A 38 -10.54 2.71 -5.00
C THR A 38 -11.05 1.61 -4.09
N ASN A 39 -12.27 1.78 -3.61
CA ASN A 39 -12.91 0.86 -2.68
C ASN A 39 -14.06 0.12 -3.34
N GLY A 40 -14.24 -1.16 -2.98
CA GLY A 40 -15.43 -1.92 -3.33
C GLY A 40 -16.61 -1.56 -2.42
N SER A 41 -17.67 -2.36 -2.49
CA SER A 41 -18.85 -2.19 -1.62
C SER A 41 -18.47 -2.34 -0.15
N TYR A 42 -17.61 -3.28 0.13
CA TYR A 42 -16.89 -3.39 1.40
C TYR A 42 -15.43 -3.08 1.12
N TYR A 43 -14.74 -2.54 2.09
CA TYR A 43 -13.37 -2.06 1.88
C TYR A 43 -12.60 -2.03 3.20
N PHE A 44 -11.32 -1.68 3.12
CA PHE A 44 -10.47 -1.51 4.30
C PHE A 44 -10.62 -0.08 4.80
N LYS A 45 -11.42 0.07 5.85
CA LYS A 45 -11.77 1.37 6.41
C LYS A 45 -10.66 1.87 7.33
N GLY A 46 -10.23 3.11 7.11
CA GLY A 46 -9.15 3.70 7.87
C GLY A 46 -9.62 4.37 9.15
N SER A 47 -8.79 4.24 10.17
CA SER A 47 -8.91 4.98 11.43
C SER A 47 -7.47 5.22 11.89
N GLY A 48 -7.02 6.48 11.79
CA GLY A 48 -5.62 6.79 12.04
C GLY A 48 -4.72 6.01 11.10
N ALA A 49 -3.74 5.30 11.65
CA ALA A 49 -2.77 4.54 10.88
C ALA A 49 -3.24 3.11 10.56
N VAL A 50 -4.45 2.71 10.96
CA VAL A 50 -4.95 1.34 10.83
C VAL A 50 -6.12 1.30 9.87
N PHE A 51 -6.07 0.36 8.92
CA PHE A 51 -7.12 0.14 7.93
C PHE A 51 -7.62 -1.29 8.08
N THR A 52 -8.92 -1.45 8.33
CA THR A 52 -9.52 -2.74 8.65
C THR A 52 -10.66 -3.06 7.69
N SER A 53 -10.69 -4.30 7.18
CA SER A 53 -11.78 -4.75 6.34
C SER A 53 -13.11 -4.61 7.08
N ASN A 54 -14.14 -4.12 6.40
CA ASN A 54 -15.42 -3.83 7.04
C ASN A 54 -16.54 -4.80 6.64
N ASN A 55 -16.17 -5.98 6.15
CA ASN A 55 -17.16 -7.03 5.80
C ASN A 55 -17.24 -8.15 6.85
N GLY A 56 -16.74 -7.90 8.06
CA GLY A 56 -16.88 -8.86 9.15
C GLY A 56 -18.33 -9.18 9.41
N GLY A 57 -18.65 -10.45 9.59
CA GLY A 57 -20.02 -10.90 9.79
C GLY A 57 -20.90 -10.89 8.55
N LYS A 58 -20.36 -10.57 7.38
CA LYS A 58 -21.13 -10.48 6.14
C LYS A 58 -20.77 -11.63 5.21
N ALA A 59 -21.55 -12.70 5.25
CA ALA A 59 -21.35 -13.86 4.39
C ALA A 59 -21.39 -13.46 2.89
N ASN A 60 -20.66 -14.18 2.06
CA ASN A 60 -20.62 -13.97 0.61
C ASN A 60 -20.23 -12.54 0.22
N SER A 61 -19.33 -11.94 0.98
CA SER A 61 -18.90 -10.56 0.71
C SER A 61 -17.40 -10.50 0.46
N THR A 62 -16.99 -9.44 -0.22
CA THR A 62 -15.56 -9.19 -0.47
C THR A 62 -15.28 -7.73 -0.16
N ALA A 63 -14.30 -7.51 0.70
CA ALA A 63 -13.78 -6.18 0.98
C ALA A 63 -12.55 -5.96 0.09
N THR A 64 -12.55 -4.88 -0.67
CA THR A 64 -11.45 -4.57 -1.58
C THR A 64 -11.05 -3.11 -1.45
N THR A 65 -9.77 -2.88 -1.32
CA THR A 65 -9.18 -1.54 -1.39
C THR A 65 -7.97 -1.61 -2.30
N VAL A 66 -7.96 -0.76 -3.31
CA VAL A 66 -6.84 -0.62 -4.25
C VAL A 66 -6.25 0.77 -4.08
N LEU A 67 -4.96 0.82 -3.81
CA LEU A 67 -4.21 2.07 -3.69
C LEU A 67 -3.34 2.22 -4.92
N THR A 68 -3.59 3.25 -5.72
CA THR A 68 -2.78 3.54 -6.92
C THR A 68 -1.85 4.69 -6.59
N ALA A 69 -0.55 4.47 -6.73
CA ALA A 69 0.45 5.47 -6.38
C ALA A 69 0.36 6.69 -7.30
N LYS A 70 0.29 7.87 -6.73
CA LYS A 70 0.26 9.14 -7.48
C LYS A 70 1.65 9.59 -7.89
N GLN A 71 2.70 8.97 -7.35
CA GLN A 71 4.09 9.32 -7.60
C GLN A 71 4.97 8.10 -7.31
N ASP A 72 6.22 8.18 -7.69
CA ASP A 72 7.18 7.12 -7.37
C ASP A 72 7.42 7.07 -5.86
N ILE A 73 7.43 5.87 -5.33
CA ILE A 73 7.70 5.59 -3.92
C ILE A 73 8.95 4.73 -3.88
N SER A 74 10.06 5.28 -3.40
CA SER A 74 11.33 4.56 -3.38
C SER A 74 11.38 3.51 -2.29
N VAL A 75 10.71 3.74 -1.16
CA VAL A 75 10.58 2.77 -0.09
C VAL A 75 9.14 2.75 0.36
N LEU A 76 8.55 1.57 0.38
CA LEU A 76 7.20 1.32 0.86
C LEU A 76 7.29 0.27 1.94
N THR A 77 6.82 0.58 3.14
CA THR A 77 6.71 -0.41 4.23
C THR A 77 5.33 -0.32 4.85
N PHE A 78 4.77 -1.44 5.21
CA PHE A 78 3.55 -1.49 6.00
C PHE A 78 3.43 -2.84 6.70
N ASN A 79 2.65 -2.87 7.76
CA ASN A 79 2.29 -4.09 8.46
C ASN A 79 0.92 -4.54 7.99
N TYR A 80 0.69 -5.84 8.01
CA TYR A 80 -0.62 -6.40 7.73
C TYR A 80 -0.85 -7.67 8.54
N SER A 81 -2.11 -7.98 8.76
CA SER A 81 -2.52 -9.18 9.47
C SER A 81 -3.86 -9.66 8.95
N TYR A 82 -4.11 -10.93 9.12
CA TYR A 82 -5.41 -11.51 8.81
C TYR A 82 -5.82 -12.43 9.96
N SER A 83 -7.13 -12.45 10.23
CA SER A 83 -7.71 -13.29 11.28
C SER A 83 -9.07 -13.74 10.76
N SER A 84 -9.10 -14.89 10.10
CA SER A 84 -10.23 -15.35 9.33
C SER A 84 -10.53 -16.81 9.60
N GLU A 85 -11.67 -17.28 9.11
CA GLU A 85 -12.02 -18.69 9.17
C GLU A 85 -11.06 -19.51 8.33
N GLN A 86 -10.41 -20.48 8.97
CA GLN A 86 -9.39 -21.31 8.31
C GLN A 86 -9.99 -22.02 7.10
N SER A 87 -9.31 -21.91 5.98
CA SER A 87 -9.62 -22.57 4.71
C SER A 87 -10.82 -22.01 3.94
N TYR A 88 -11.58 -21.10 4.50
CA TYR A 88 -12.78 -20.58 3.87
C TYR A 88 -12.71 -19.10 3.53
N ASP A 89 -12.47 -18.25 4.51
CA ASP A 89 -12.35 -16.82 4.26
C ASP A 89 -10.89 -16.49 3.92
N ARG A 90 -10.67 -15.70 2.87
CA ARG A 90 -9.36 -15.59 2.26
C ARG A 90 -8.88 -14.16 2.09
N PHE A 91 -7.63 -13.96 2.46
CA PHE A 91 -6.94 -12.68 2.29
C PHE A 91 -5.94 -12.77 1.14
N THR A 92 -5.97 -11.78 0.26
CA THR A 92 -5.02 -11.65 -0.85
C THR A 92 -4.40 -10.26 -0.82
N LEU A 93 -3.09 -10.21 -1.01
CA LEU A 93 -2.33 -8.96 -1.08
C LEU A 93 -1.46 -8.99 -2.33
N LYS A 94 -1.59 -7.94 -3.16
CA LYS A 94 -0.72 -7.76 -4.32
C LYS A 94 -0.07 -6.39 -4.24
N VAL A 95 1.20 -6.31 -4.59
CA VAL A 95 1.96 -5.05 -4.60
C VAL A 95 2.67 -4.95 -5.93
N GLY A 96 2.38 -3.90 -6.70
CA GLY A 96 2.98 -3.67 -7.99
C GLY A 96 2.75 -4.82 -8.98
N GLY A 97 1.61 -5.50 -8.88
CA GLY A 97 1.30 -6.65 -9.71
C GLY A 97 1.88 -7.97 -9.22
N THR A 98 2.70 -7.96 -8.19
CA THR A 98 3.26 -9.18 -7.60
C THR A 98 2.38 -9.64 -6.43
N THR A 99 2.02 -10.92 -6.43
CA THR A 99 1.23 -11.48 -5.35
C THR A 99 2.12 -11.74 -4.14
N VAL A 100 1.79 -11.11 -3.02
CA VAL A 100 2.51 -11.27 -1.75
C VAL A 100 1.84 -12.33 -0.89
N GLU A 101 0.51 -12.30 -0.81
CA GLU A 101 -0.29 -13.33 -0.14
C GLU A 101 -1.39 -13.76 -1.10
N ASP A 102 -1.55 -15.06 -1.29
CA ASP A 102 -2.47 -15.60 -2.28
C ASP A 102 -3.56 -16.42 -1.61
N GLY A 103 -4.65 -15.76 -1.25
CA GLY A 103 -5.82 -16.42 -0.69
C GLY A 103 -5.52 -17.16 0.61
N VAL A 104 -4.76 -16.53 1.50
CA VAL A 104 -4.41 -17.14 2.79
C VAL A 104 -5.55 -17.00 3.79
N SER A 105 -5.58 -17.89 4.77
CA SER A 105 -6.65 -17.91 5.77
C SER A 105 -6.11 -18.26 7.15
N GLY A 106 -6.99 -18.27 8.15
CA GLY A 106 -6.61 -18.51 9.53
C GLY A 106 -6.17 -17.21 10.18
N ALA A 107 -5.28 -17.31 11.14
CA ALA A 107 -4.82 -16.14 11.89
C ALA A 107 -3.31 -16.01 11.81
N THR A 108 -2.84 -14.81 11.61
CA THR A 108 -1.40 -14.51 11.67
C THR A 108 -1.16 -13.30 12.57
N THR A 109 0.05 -13.26 13.11
CA THR A 109 0.54 -12.06 13.76
C THR A 109 0.93 -11.05 12.68
N ASN A 110 1.23 -9.84 13.09
CA ASN A 110 1.67 -8.79 12.20
C ASN A 110 2.80 -9.26 11.29
N ARG A 111 2.58 -9.07 9.99
CA ARG A 111 3.62 -9.26 8.99
C ARG A 111 3.99 -7.90 8.42
N THR A 112 5.19 -7.80 7.89
CA THR A 112 5.69 -6.55 7.31
C THR A 112 6.02 -6.78 5.85
N HIS A 113 5.54 -5.87 5.00
CA HIS A 113 5.96 -5.80 3.61
C HIS A 113 6.94 -4.64 3.45
N SER A 114 7.98 -4.86 2.67
CA SER A 114 8.96 -3.84 2.29
C SER A 114 9.24 -3.93 0.80
N GLY A 115 9.32 -2.78 0.15
CA GLY A 115 9.62 -2.74 -1.28
C GLY A 115 9.55 -1.32 -1.80
N SER A 116 9.26 -1.19 -3.08
CA SER A 116 9.07 0.08 -3.75
C SER A 116 7.83 0.01 -4.62
N LEU A 117 7.38 1.16 -5.10
CA LEU A 117 6.18 1.23 -5.94
C LEU A 117 6.36 2.39 -6.91
N ALA A 118 6.24 2.13 -8.20
CA ALA A 118 6.31 3.19 -9.19
C ALA A 118 4.97 3.90 -9.31
N LYS A 119 5.00 5.14 -9.75
CA LYS A 119 3.78 5.89 -10.06
C LYS A 119 2.86 5.07 -10.95
N GLY A 120 1.60 4.99 -10.59
CA GLY A 120 0.59 4.24 -11.33
C GLY A 120 0.48 2.78 -10.96
N GLN A 121 1.44 2.23 -10.22
CA GLN A 121 1.33 0.87 -9.71
C GLN A 121 0.42 0.82 -8.50
N THR A 122 -0.05 -0.37 -8.17
CA THR A 122 -1.11 -0.54 -7.17
C THR A 122 -0.67 -1.44 -6.02
N ILE A 123 -1.32 -1.20 -4.87
CA ILE A 123 -1.36 -2.14 -3.75
C ILE A 123 -2.82 -2.57 -3.65
N GLU A 124 -3.08 -3.89 -3.69
CA GLU A 124 -4.44 -4.41 -3.66
C GLU A 124 -4.64 -5.30 -2.45
N PHE A 125 -5.58 -4.92 -1.62
CA PHE A 125 -5.99 -5.70 -0.43
C PHE A 125 -7.38 -6.26 -0.69
N THR A 126 -7.53 -7.57 -0.52
CA THR A 126 -8.82 -8.25 -0.74
C THR A 126 -9.08 -9.23 0.39
N TYR A 127 -10.25 -9.16 1.01
CA TYR A 127 -10.71 -10.14 1.98
C TYR A 127 -12.05 -10.68 1.53
N SER A 128 -12.07 -11.94 1.10
CA SER A 128 -13.25 -12.63 0.58
C SER A 128 -13.80 -13.59 1.63
N LYS A 129 -15.09 -13.53 1.85
CA LYS A 129 -15.82 -14.39 2.79
C LYS A 129 -16.74 -15.32 2.02
N ASP A 130 -16.80 -16.57 2.48
CA ASP A 130 -17.72 -17.54 1.91
C ASP A 130 -19.13 -17.42 2.53
N SER A 131 -19.97 -18.42 2.30
CA SER A 131 -21.38 -18.39 2.73
C SER A 131 -21.58 -18.85 4.17
N SER A 132 -20.54 -19.29 4.84
CA SER A 132 -20.70 -19.98 6.11
C SER A 132 -20.29 -19.11 7.31
N GLN A 133 -19.60 -19.70 8.24
CA GLN A 133 -19.35 -19.15 9.56
C GLN A 133 -18.27 -18.08 9.57
N ASN A 134 -18.25 -17.30 10.62
CA ASN A 134 -17.17 -16.37 10.88
C ASN A 134 -16.20 -17.03 11.83
N GLY A 135 -14.91 -17.07 11.46
CA GLY A 135 -13.88 -17.63 12.30
C GLY A 135 -12.90 -16.57 12.78
N ASN A 136 -12.32 -16.80 13.94
CA ASN A 136 -11.36 -15.88 14.56
C ASN A 136 -11.98 -14.48 14.71
N ASP A 137 -11.25 -13.42 14.42
CA ASP A 137 -11.75 -12.05 14.51
C ASP A 137 -12.50 -11.59 13.26
N ASP A 138 -12.48 -12.41 12.21
CA ASP A 138 -13.20 -12.16 10.95
C ASP A 138 -12.85 -10.81 10.35
N LYS A 139 -11.56 -10.52 10.26
CA LYS A 139 -11.07 -9.26 9.69
C LYS A 139 -9.63 -9.38 9.21
N CYS A 140 -9.28 -8.47 8.31
CA CYS A 140 -7.90 -8.28 7.88
C CYS A 140 -7.56 -6.80 8.06
N THR A 141 -6.29 -6.51 8.34
CA THR A 141 -5.84 -5.13 8.55
C THR A 141 -4.54 -4.88 7.81
N PHE A 142 -4.33 -3.62 7.41
CA PHE A 142 -3.00 -3.12 7.16
C PHE A 142 -2.80 -1.84 7.97
N SER A 143 -1.58 -1.57 8.37
CA SER A 143 -1.29 -0.47 9.29
C SER A 143 0.15 -0.01 9.17
N ASP A 144 0.42 1.13 9.80
CA ASP A 144 1.77 1.67 9.93
C ASP A 144 2.49 1.71 8.59
N MET A 145 1.80 2.24 7.58
CA MET A 145 2.36 2.40 6.25
C MET A 145 3.21 3.66 6.21
N TYR A 146 4.45 3.48 5.79
CA TYR A 146 5.38 4.58 5.56
C TYR A 146 5.84 4.54 4.12
N ILE A 147 5.90 5.69 3.49
CA ILE A 147 6.42 5.82 2.14
C ILE A 147 7.57 6.82 2.13
N THR A 148 8.57 6.54 1.32
CA THR A 148 9.66 7.49 1.04
C THR A 148 9.45 8.01 -0.37
N ILE A 149 9.33 9.31 -0.50
CA ILE A 149 9.10 9.99 -1.77
C ILE A 149 10.15 11.06 -1.97
N LEU A 150 10.33 11.46 -3.22
CA LEU A 150 11.21 12.55 -3.58
C LEU A 150 10.38 13.80 -3.75
N VAL A 151 10.58 14.77 -2.87
CA VAL A 151 9.93 16.07 -2.97
C VAL A 151 10.88 17.00 -3.68
N GLN A 152 10.46 17.53 -4.82
CA GLN A 152 11.28 18.44 -5.58
C GLN A 152 11.46 19.74 -4.81
N LYS A 153 12.68 20.28 -4.85
CA LYS A 153 12.92 21.63 -4.35
C LYS A 153 12.00 22.56 -5.11
N GLY A 154 11.37 23.43 -4.37
CA GLY A 154 10.57 24.46 -4.99
C GLY A 154 11.39 25.20 -6.01
N VAL A 155 10.81 25.41 -7.18
CA VAL A 155 11.44 26.23 -8.19
C VAL A 155 11.28 27.66 -7.72
N ALA A 156 12.38 28.22 -7.37
CA ALA A 156 12.36 29.61 -6.92
C ALA A 156 11.95 30.53 -8.06
#